data_169ccfc701521156d42ffd3a843d2a83
#
_entry.id   169ccfc701521156d42ffd3a843d2a83
#
_cell.length_a   1.000
_cell.length_b   1.000
_cell.length_c   1.000
_cell.angle_alpha   90.00
_cell.angle_beta   90.00
_cell.angle_gamma   90.00
#
_symmetry.space_group_name_H-M   'P 1'
#
loop_
_entity.id
_entity.type
_entity.pdbx_description
1 polymer ?
#
loop_
_entity_poly.entity_id
_entity_poly.type
_entity_poly.pdbx_seq_one_letter_code
_entity_poly.pdbx_strand_id
1 'polypeptide(L)'
;MARHFSTKTYGNDRGFSCTFRQWKATHSHCSLLHGYSLGFKFVFEAEQLDDKNWVQDFGGLDDVKEYLTNMFDHTTVIAQDDPMLDRFKAMAGWSNNPELDSKPDEVSQNPYHNQGVIDLRIVPAVGCEAFGQMIYEHV
;
A
#
# COMPACT_ATOMS: atom_id res chain seq x y z
N MET A 1 18.13 -5.05 -30.56
CA MET A 1 18.64 -5.72 -29.36
C MET A 1 17.48 -6.33 -28.57
N ALA A 2 17.68 -7.51 -28.06
CA ALA A 2 16.67 -8.16 -27.25
C ALA A 2 16.49 -7.45 -25.90
N ARG A 3 15.26 -7.39 -25.41
CA ARG A 3 14.94 -6.98 -24.06
C ARG A 3 14.51 -8.20 -23.27
N HIS A 4 14.87 -8.22 -22.02
CA HIS A 4 14.58 -9.33 -21.12
C HIS A 4 13.56 -8.87 -20.07
N PHE A 5 12.58 -9.72 -19.80
CA PHE A 5 11.53 -9.44 -18.85
C PHE A 5 11.48 -10.54 -17.81
N SER A 6 11.14 -10.17 -16.60
CA SER A 6 10.83 -11.10 -15.53
C SER A 6 9.63 -10.58 -14.77
N THR A 7 8.79 -11.48 -14.28
CA THR A 7 7.58 -11.09 -13.56
C THR A 7 7.54 -11.74 -12.19
N LYS A 8 7.04 -10.99 -11.21
CA LYS A 8 6.75 -11.49 -9.87
C LYS A 8 5.33 -11.10 -9.52
N THR A 9 4.54 -12.09 -9.11
CA THR A 9 3.14 -11.86 -8.72
C THR A 9 2.95 -12.20 -7.25
N TYR A 10 2.35 -11.27 -6.52
CA TYR A 10 1.81 -11.50 -5.19
C TYR A 10 0.30 -11.52 -5.35
N GLY A 11 -0.29 -12.71 -5.43
CA GLY A 11 -1.71 -12.87 -5.67
C GLY A 11 -2.56 -12.50 -4.46
N ASN A 12 -3.86 -12.33 -4.69
CA ASN A 12 -4.80 -12.00 -3.62
C ASN A 12 -4.98 -13.14 -2.61
N ASP A 13 -4.56 -14.35 -2.94
CA ASP A 13 -4.48 -15.49 -2.02
C ASP A 13 -3.43 -15.31 -0.92
N ARG A 14 -2.53 -14.34 -1.08
CA ARG A 14 -1.54 -13.98 -0.06
C ARG A 14 -2.13 -13.23 1.12
N GLY A 15 -3.39 -12.79 1.03
CA GLY A 15 -4.08 -12.18 2.15
C GLY A 15 -3.86 -10.67 2.30
N PHE A 16 -3.52 -9.96 1.23
CA PHE A 16 -3.46 -8.50 1.27
C PHE A 16 -4.88 -7.93 1.35
N SER A 17 -5.42 -7.92 2.55
CA SER A 17 -6.78 -7.49 2.83
C SER A 17 -6.76 -6.10 3.46
N CYS A 18 -7.37 -5.13 2.79
CA CYS A 18 -7.44 -3.78 3.34
C CYS A 18 -8.77 -3.13 3.01
N THR A 19 -9.05 -2.01 3.66
CA THR A 19 -10.20 -1.17 3.36
C THR A 19 -9.72 0.18 2.86
N PHE A 20 -10.43 0.72 1.87
CA PHE A 20 -10.21 2.10 1.44
C PHE A 20 -11.45 2.62 0.73
N ARG A 21 -11.45 3.92 0.45
CA ARG A 21 -12.49 4.57 -0.36
C ARG A 21 -11.84 5.59 -1.29
N GLN A 22 -12.46 5.78 -2.43
CA GLN A 22 -12.10 6.84 -3.35
C GLN A 22 -13.09 7.98 -3.14
N TRP A 23 -12.79 8.86 -2.19
CA TRP A 23 -13.76 9.83 -1.68
C TRP A 23 -14.26 10.83 -2.74
N LYS A 24 -13.47 11.06 -3.79
CA LYS A 24 -13.87 11.93 -4.89
C LYS A 24 -14.86 11.28 -5.86
N ALA A 25 -15.00 9.97 -5.82
CA ALA A 25 -15.88 9.21 -6.71
C ALA A 25 -17.33 9.19 -6.17
N THR A 26 -17.90 10.36 -5.95
CA THR A 26 -19.21 10.52 -5.31
C THR A 26 -20.38 9.99 -6.15
N HIS A 27 -20.15 9.75 -7.45
CA HIS A 27 -21.13 9.15 -8.36
C HIS A 27 -21.20 7.63 -8.26
N SER A 28 -20.38 7.02 -7.43
CA SER A 28 -20.15 5.57 -7.42
C SER A 28 -20.04 5.04 -5.99
N HIS A 29 -20.27 3.74 -5.83
CA HIS A 29 -20.01 3.02 -4.59
C HIS A 29 -18.53 3.09 -4.15
N CYS A 30 -17.64 3.46 -5.05
CA CYS A 30 -16.21 3.62 -4.73
C CYS A 30 -15.94 4.71 -3.69
N SER A 31 -16.91 5.63 -3.49
CA SER A 31 -16.80 6.63 -2.43
C SER A 31 -17.08 6.07 -1.03
N LEU A 32 -17.62 4.88 -0.95
CA LEU A 32 -17.90 4.22 0.32
C LEU A 32 -16.72 3.36 0.74
N LEU A 33 -16.46 3.36 2.03
CA LEU A 33 -15.43 2.48 2.60
C LEU A 33 -15.88 1.03 2.48
N HIS A 34 -15.05 0.19 1.86
CA HIS A 34 -15.31 -1.25 1.81
C HIS A 34 -14.00 -2.02 1.67
N GLY A 35 -14.07 -3.32 1.86
CA GLY A 35 -12.91 -4.20 1.86
C GLY A 35 -12.49 -4.61 0.46
N TYR A 36 -11.19 -4.76 0.30
CA TYR A 36 -10.55 -5.23 -0.93
C TYR A 36 -9.56 -6.33 -0.60
N SER A 37 -9.50 -7.32 -1.50
CA SER A 37 -8.44 -8.31 -1.50
C SER A 37 -7.52 -7.98 -2.68
N LEU A 38 -6.31 -7.53 -2.38
CA LEU A 38 -5.40 -7.01 -3.38
C LEU A 38 -4.43 -8.07 -3.90
N GLY A 39 -4.07 -7.94 -5.16
CA GLY A 39 -2.97 -8.66 -5.78
C GLY A 39 -2.03 -7.67 -6.47
N PHE A 40 -0.77 -8.03 -6.58
CA PHE A 40 0.25 -7.18 -7.17
C PHE A 40 1.08 -7.99 -8.17
N LYS A 41 1.31 -7.40 -9.34
CA LYS A 41 2.19 -7.98 -10.35
C LYS A 41 3.29 -6.99 -10.68
N PHE A 42 4.52 -7.45 -10.59
CA PHE A 42 5.70 -6.68 -10.95
C PHE A 42 6.27 -7.22 -12.25
N VAL A 43 6.62 -6.31 -13.15
CA VAL A 43 7.33 -6.62 -14.38
C VAL A 43 8.67 -5.91 -14.33
N PHE A 44 9.74 -6.67 -14.41
CA PHE A 44 11.09 -6.16 -14.45
C PHE A 44 11.62 -6.29 -15.87
N GLU A 45 12.30 -5.26 -16.33
CA GLU A 45 12.87 -5.19 -17.67
C GLU A 45 14.36 -4.87 -17.59
N ALA A 46 15.16 -5.53 -18.40
CA ALA A 46 16.57 -5.24 -18.54
C ALA A 46 17.03 -5.46 -19.98
N GLU A 47 17.98 -4.65 -20.43
CA GLU A 47 18.62 -4.82 -21.73
C GLU A 47 19.67 -5.94 -21.66
N GLN A 48 20.29 -6.13 -20.49
CA GLN A 48 21.28 -7.16 -20.24
C GLN A 48 20.96 -7.90 -18.97
N LEU A 49 21.20 -9.20 -18.99
CA LEU A 49 21.10 -10.03 -17.80
C LEU A 49 22.33 -9.83 -16.90
N ASP A 50 22.18 -10.11 -15.61
CA ASP A 50 23.29 -10.07 -14.68
C ASP A 50 24.23 -11.28 -14.85
N ASP A 51 25.21 -11.42 -13.98
CA ASP A 51 26.21 -12.50 -14.03
C ASP A 51 25.59 -13.89 -13.79
N LYS A 52 24.36 -13.96 -13.31
CA LYS A 52 23.60 -15.19 -13.10
C LYS A 52 22.55 -15.43 -14.17
N ASN A 53 22.52 -14.59 -15.21
CA ASN A 53 21.51 -14.59 -16.27
C ASN A 53 20.10 -14.24 -15.75
N TRP A 54 20.02 -13.37 -14.76
CA TRP A 54 18.76 -12.89 -14.19
C TRP A 54 18.49 -11.44 -14.59
N VAL A 55 17.19 -11.12 -14.79
CA VAL A 55 16.71 -9.73 -14.87
C VAL A 55 16.64 -9.13 -13.47
N GLN A 56 16.14 -9.91 -12.52
CA GLN A 56 15.94 -9.50 -11.14
C GLN A 56 16.13 -10.70 -10.23
N ASP A 57 16.90 -10.52 -9.16
CA ASP A 57 17.01 -11.51 -8.10
C ASP A 57 15.75 -11.45 -7.22
N PHE A 58 14.91 -12.48 -7.31
CA PHE A 58 13.67 -12.53 -6.53
C PHE A 58 13.93 -12.68 -5.03
N GLY A 59 15.05 -13.22 -4.62
CA GLY A 59 15.44 -13.24 -3.22
C GLY A 59 15.64 -11.83 -2.64
N GLY A 60 15.98 -10.86 -3.48
CA GLY A 60 16.11 -9.46 -3.10
C GLY A 60 14.79 -8.71 -2.98
N LEU A 61 13.64 -9.37 -3.20
CA LEU A 61 12.33 -8.74 -3.14
C LEU A 61 11.64 -8.87 -1.78
N ASP A 62 12.32 -9.38 -0.75
CA ASP A 62 11.73 -9.50 0.56
C ASP A 62 11.29 -8.16 1.15
N ASP A 63 12.05 -7.10 0.89
CA ASP A 63 11.69 -5.74 1.31
C ASP A 63 10.40 -5.26 0.65
N VAL A 64 10.21 -5.61 -0.62
CA VAL A 64 8.98 -5.29 -1.36
C VAL A 64 7.79 -6.00 -0.73
N LYS A 65 7.91 -7.28 -0.43
CA LYS A 65 6.86 -8.07 0.22
C LYS A 65 6.52 -7.50 1.59
N GLU A 66 7.52 -7.14 2.38
CA GLU A 66 7.31 -6.53 3.68
C GLU A 66 6.58 -5.19 3.55
N TYR A 67 6.98 -4.35 2.61
CA TYR A 67 6.31 -3.09 2.34
C TYR A 67 4.83 -3.29 1.99
N LEU A 68 4.53 -4.22 1.08
CA LEU A 68 3.15 -4.52 0.69
C LEU A 68 2.32 -5.02 1.87
N THR A 69 2.89 -5.89 2.69
CA THR A 69 2.21 -6.44 3.86
C THR A 69 1.91 -5.34 4.86
N ASN A 70 2.88 -4.51 5.17
CA ASN A 70 2.72 -3.44 6.15
C ASN A 70 1.74 -2.36 5.69
N MET A 71 1.69 -2.10 4.39
CA MET A 71 0.80 -1.07 3.83
C MET A 71 -0.61 -1.59 3.59
N PHE A 72 -0.75 -2.83 3.09
CA PHE A 72 -2.00 -3.29 2.50
C PHE A 72 -2.60 -4.53 3.17
N ASP A 73 -2.03 -5.03 4.26
CA ASP A 73 -2.58 -6.19 4.93
C ASP A 73 -3.16 -5.82 6.29
N HIS A 74 -4.47 -6.05 6.46
CA HIS A 74 -5.23 -5.72 7.66
C HIS A 74 -5.17 -4.22 8.02
N THR A 75 -5.17 -3.38 7.00
CA THR A 75 -5.06 -1.93 7.15
C THR A 75 -6.26 -1.20 6.58
N THR A 76 -6.45 0.02 7.02
CA THR A 76 -7.37 0.99 6.43
C THR A 76 -6.54 2.11 5.80
N VAL A 77 -6.65 2.26 4.48
CA VAL A 77 -5.81 3.17 3.70
C VAL A 77 -6.63 4.37 3.27
N ILE A 78 -6.25 5.55 3.75
CA ILE A 78 -7.04 6.78 3.56
C ILE A 78 -6.15 7.84 2.91
N ALA A 79 -6.75 8.58 1.94
CA ALA A 79 -6.06 9.68 1.31
C ALA A 79 -5.86 10.84 2.30
N GLN A 80 -4.71 11.50 2.21
CA GLN A 80 -4.39 12.62 3.10
C GLN A 80 -5.35 13.80 2.96
N ASP A 81 -6.02 13.92 1.81
CA ASP A 81 -7.00 14.98 1.53
C ASP A 81 -8.46 14.53 1.71
N ASP A 82 -8.68 13.35 2.25
CA ASP A 82 -10.03 12.87 2.53
C ASP A 82 -10.67 13.75 3.60
N PRO A 83 -11.87 14.32 3.34
CA PRO A 83 -12.55 15.18 4.32
C PRO A 83 -12.87 14.50 5.64
N MET A 84 -12.92 13.16 5.66
CA MET A 84 -13.23 12.38 6.86
C MET A 84 -11.97 11.91 7.60
N LEU A 85 -10.79 12.38 7.20
CA LEU A 85 -9.52 11.91 7.75
C LEU A 85 -9.48 11.97 9.28
N ASP A 86 -9.93 13.07 9.87
CA ASP A 86 -9.89 13.23 11.33
C ASP A 86 -10.75 12.17 12.04
N ARG A 87 -11.85 11.76 11.44
CA ARG A 87 -12.69 10.69 11.99
C ARG A 87 -12.01 9.33 11.89
N PHE A 88 -11.29 9.07 10.80
CA PHE A 88 -10.50 7.85 10.67
C PHE A 88 -9.36 7.83 11.69
N LYS A 89 -8.71 8.95 11.91
CA LYS A 89 -7.69 9.07 12.96
C LYS A 89 -8.27 8.74 14.34
N ALA A 90 -9.45 9.25 14.66
CA ALA A 90 -10.13 8.94 15.91
C ALA A 90 -10.43 7.45 16.04
N MET A 91 -10.90 6.81 14.97
CA MET A 91 -11.14 5.36 14.95
C MET A 91 -9.88 4.55 15.13
N ALA A 92 -8.75 5.07 14.70
CA ALA A 92 -7.45 4.44 14.86
C ALA A 92 -6.86 4.66 16.27
N GLY A 93 -7.49 5.50 17.08
CA GLY A 93 -6.98 5.84 18.40
C GLY A 93 -5.80 6.82 18.37
N TRP A 94 -5.61 7.55 17.27
CA TRP A 94 -4.54 8.53 17.15
C TRP A 94 -4.81 9.73 18.05
N SER A 95 -3.75 10.23 18.66
CA SER A 95 -3.84 11.43 19.52
C SER A 95 -3.98 12.69 18.68
N ASN A 96 -4.37 13.80 19.34
CA ASN A 96 -4.34 15.12 18.73
C ASN A 96 -2.93 15.74 18.72
N ASN A 97 -1.93 15.01 19.20
CA ASN A 97 -0.55 15.48 19.21
C ASN A 97 0.17 14.95 17.97
N PRO A 98 0.51 15.83 16.99
CA PRO A 98 1.16 15.39 15.75
C PRO A 98 2.50 14.69 15.95
N GLU A 99 3.17 14.94 17.09
CA GLU A 99 4.46 14.31 17.38
C GLU A 99 4.32 12.82 17.73
N LEU A 100 3.13 12.41 18.18
CA LEU A 100 2.84 11.02 18.54
C LEU A 100 2.18 10.24 17.42
N ASP A 101 1.68 10.92 16.40
CA ASP A 101 1.02 10.28 15.27
C ASP A 101 2.03 9.95 14.17
N SER A 102 1.77 8.87 13.42
CA SER A 102 2.57 8.52 12.25
C SER A 102 2.46 9.61 11.19
N LYS A 103 3.53 9.78 10.43
CA LYS A 103 3.51 10.67 9.26
C LYS A 103 2.59 10.12 8.18
N PRO A 104 2.02 10.99 7.33
CA PRO A 104 1.00 10.59 6.36
C PRO A 104 1.35 9.40 5.46
N ASP A 105 2.60 9.25 5.07
CA ASP A 105 3.07 8.18 4.19
C ASP A 105 3.88 7.12 4.94
N GLU A 106 3.91 7.18 6.26
CA GLU A 106 4.70 6.28 7.08
C GLU A 106 3.92 5.01 7.40
N VAL A 107 4.58 3.87 7.22
CA VAL A 107 4.03 2.57 7.62
C VAL A 107 4.34 2.34 9.09
N SER A 108 3.29 2.18 9.90
CA SER A 108 3.47 1.90 11.32
C SER A 108 4.08 0.52 11.53
N GLN A 109 5.13 0.46 12.32
CA GLN A 109 5.76 -0.79 12.74
C GLN A 109 5.19 -1.32 14.06
N ASN A 110 4.39 -0.51 14.74
CA ASN A 110 3.85 -0.85 16.04
C ASN A 110 2.36 -1.12 15.95
N PRO A 111 1.91 -2.39 16.10
CA PRO A 111 0.51 -2.72 16.04
C PRO A 111 -0.33 -2.08 17.15
N TYR A 112 0.31 -1.64 18.22
CA TYR A 112 -0.38 -0.96 19.34
C TYR A 112 -0.39 0.55 19.18
N HIS A 113 0.27 1.08 18.17
CA HIS A 113 0.30 2.51 17.88
C HIS A 113 -1.11 3.08 17.76
N ASN A 114 -1.98 2.36 17.09
CA ASN A 114 -3.34 2.76 16.81
C ASN A 114 -4.27 2.25 17.88
N GLN A 115 -4.25 1.89 18.88
CA GLN A 115 -5.12 1.41 19.97
C GLN A 115 -6.64 1.56 19.72
N GLY A 116 -7.04 1.61 18.47
CA GLY A 116 -8.42 1.76 18.03
C GLY A 116 -8.92 0.51 17.30
N VAL A 117 -9.91 0.72 16.43
CA VAL A 117 -10.58 -0.37 15.70
C VAL A 117 -10.04 -0.54 14.28
N ILE A 118 -9.14 0.32 13.84
CA ILE A 118 -8.49 0.23 12.53
C ILE A 118 -6.98 0.47 12.67
N ASP A 119 -6.24 -0.10 11.74
CA ASP A 119 -4.82 0.18 11.57
C ASP A 119 -4.67 1.12 10.36
N LEU A 120 -4.53 2.40 10.64
CA LEU A 120 -4.64 3.46 9.64
C LEU A 120 -3.33 3.68 8.91
N ARG A 121 -3.42 3.78 7.58
CA ARG A 121 -2.34 4.24 6.69
C ARG A 121 -2.83 5.46 5.93
N ILE A 122 -2.08 6.55 5.99
CA ILE A 122 -2.40 7.79 5.28
C ILE A 122 -1.47 7.89 4.08
N VAL A 123 -2.07 8.05 2.89
CA VAL A 123 -1.33 8.06 1.62
C VAL A 123 -1.70 9.31 0.83
N PRO A 124 -0.85 9.72 -0.14
CA PRO A 124 -1.16 10.89 -0.96
C PRO A 124 -2.45 10.76 -1.76
N ALA A 125 -2.72 9.57 -2.28
CA ALA A 125 -3.93 9.29 -3.05
C ALA A 125 -4.29 7.81 -2.95
N VAL A 126 -5.55 7.48 -3.19
CA VAL A 126 -6.11 6.13 -3.07
C VAL A 126 -6.66 5.68 -4.41
N GLY A 127 -6.53 4.40 -4.70
CA GLY A 127 -6.98 3.74 -5.93
C GLY A 127 -5.86 2.88 -6.51
N CYS A 128 -6.21 1.99 -7.43
CA CYS A 128 -5.23 1.04 -7.99
C CYS A 128 -4.07 1.76 -8.68
N GLU A 129 -4.37 2.82 -9.44
CA GLU A 129 -3.35 3.60 -10.15
C GLU A 129 -2.45 4.35 -9.17
N ALA A 130 -3.03 4.96 -8.15
CA ALA A 130 -2.27 5.69 -7.13
C ALA A 130 -1.38 4.73 -6.33
N PHE A 131 -1.88 3.57 -5.96
CA PHE A 131 -1.11 2.55 -5.26
C PHE A 131 0.02 2.02 -6.15
N GLY A 132 -0.26 1.79 -7.43
CA GLY A 132 0.77 1.37 -8.37
C GLY A 132 1.91 2.38 -8.48
N GLN A 133 1.59 3.66 -8.57
CA GLN A 133 2.58 4.73 -8.61
C GLN A 133 3.42 4.77 -7.33
N MET A 134 2.77 4.67 -6.17
CA MET A 134 3.44 4.70 -4.88
C MET A 134 4.39 3.52 -4.71
N ILE A 135 3.95 2.33 -5.11
CA ILE A 135 4.76 1.11 -5.05
C ILE A 135 5.93 1.19 -6.01
N TYR A 136 5.69 1.67 -7.22
CA TYR A 136 6.73 1.85 -8.23
C TYR A 136 7.85 2.77 -7.73
N GLU A 137 7.48 3.86 -7.07
CA GLU A 137 8.46 4.80 -6.52
C GLU A 137 9.24 4.21 -5.34
N HIS A 138 8.62 3.32 -4.58
CA HIS A 138 9.29 2.64 -3.46
C HIS A 138 10.29 1.59 -3.94
N VAL A 139 9.93 0.85 -4.96
CA VAL A 139 10.79 -0.21 -5.56
C VAL A 139 11.87 0.38 -6.49
#